data_9f7e82a7bffa5e70589eb7178cf9f475
#
_entry.id   9f7e82a7bffa5e70589eb7178cf9f475
#
_cell.length_a   1.000
_cell.length_b   1.000
_cell.length_c   1.000
_cell.angle_alpha   90.00
_cell.angle_beta   90.00
_cell.angle_gamma   90.00
#
_symmetry.space_group_name_H-M   'P 1'
#
loop_
_entity.id
_entity.type
_entity.pdbx_description
1 polymer ?
#
loop_
_entity_poly.entity_id
_entity_poly.type
_entity_poly.pdbx_seq_one_letter_code
_entity_poly.pdbx_strand_id
1 'polypeptide(L)'
;MKRHALAEMTARAYLCIMKLQQASITDYASVLSFYNDVTERTPEIERFARWQKGKHPTTDGIKSYIQEGSLYLYREQDVIVGAMAVTMYQDEDYHAIDWSGNVADDEVAVIHLLAVRPDKQGAGIGSEMICEAVRLAESQGMKAIRLDALATNTPAHIVTVSSSDSSATTTSM
;
A
#
# COMPACT_ATOMS: atom_id res chain seq x y z
N MET A 1 23.59 -29.11 11.67
CA MET A 1 24.24 -27.80 11.60
C MET A 1 23.77 -27.02 10.37
N LYS A 2 22.53 -26.52 10.31
CA LYS A 2 22.02 -25.66 9.20
C LYS A 2 20.96 -24.62 9.67
N ARG A 3 20.99 -24.19 10.94
CA ARG A 3 19.99 -23.24 11.50
C ARG A 3 20.52 -21.83 11.80
N HIS A 4 21.76 -21.48 11.42
CA HIS A 4 22.36 -20.17 11.76
C HIS A 4 22.59 -19.25 10.55
N ALA A 5 22.28 -19.67 9.32
CA ALA A 5 22.57 -18.84 8.13
C ALA A 5 21.48 -17.83 7.76
N LEU A 6 20.33 -17.84 8.43
CA LEU A 6 19.19 -16.90 8.15
C LEU A 6 19.18 -15.68 9.07
N ALA A 7 20.03 -15.62 10.10
CA ALA A 7 19.98 -14.57 11.12
C ALA A 7 20.73 -13.28 10.76
N GLU A 8 21.44 -13.23 9.63
CA GLU A 8 22.25 -12.06 9.23
C GLU A 8 21.86 -11.44 7.89
N MET A 9 20.69 -11.75 7.35
CA MET A 9 20.18 -10.98 6.22
C MET A 9 19.89 -9.56 6.67
N THR A 10 20.54 -8.57 6.05
CA THR A 10 20.20 -7.16 6.27
C THR A 10 18.72 -6.93 5.88
N ALA A 11 18.05 -5.98 6.53
CA ALA A 11 16.67 -5.63 6.20
C ALA A 11 16.48 -5.40 4.68
N ARG A 12 17.48 -4.83 4.01
CA ARG A 12 17.49 -4.59 2.57
C ARG A 12 17.55 -5.90 1.75
N ALA A 13 18.30 -6.91 2.19
CA ALA A 13 18.34 -8.23 1.52
C ALA A 13 17.02 -8.99 1.73
N TYR A 14 16.38 -8.83 2.88
CA TYR A 14 15.06 -9.38 3.19
C TYR A 14 13.96 -8.78 2.27
N LEU A 15 13.95 -7.46 2.10
CA LEU A 15 13.01 -6.76 1.21
C LEU A 15 13.23 -7.13 -0.26
N CYS A 16 14.47 -7.36 -0.69
CA CYS A 16 14.80 -7.74 -2.07
C CYS A 16 14.27 -9.13 -2.49
N ILE A 17 13.83 -9.96 -1.55
CA ILE A 17 13.24 -11.29 -1.82
C ILE A 17 11.71 -11.18 -1.96
N MET A 18 11.11 -10.18 -1.37
CA MET A 18 9.67 -9.94 -1.46
C MET A 18 9.34 -9.31 -2.80
N LYS A 19 8.38 -9.88 -3.50
CA LYS A 19 7.87 -9.35 -4.77
C LYS A 19 6.42 -8.96 -4.61
N LEU A 20 6.08 -7.85 -5.24
CA LEU A 20 4.69 -7.43 -5.38
C LEU A 20 3.94 -8.48 -6.22
N GLN A 21 2.88 -9.05 -5.66
CA GLN A 21 2.05 -10.06 -6.29
C GLN A 21 0.63 -9.52 -6.44
N GLN A 22 0.08 -9.59 -7.64
CA GLN A 22 -1.32 -9.25 -7.86
C GLN A 22 -2.20 -10.28 -7.15
N ALA A 23 -3.17 -9.82 -6.37
CA ALA A 23 -4.12 -10.69 -5.71
C ALA A 23 -5.12 -11.28 -6.70
N SER A 24 -5.52 -12.51 -6.45
CA SER A 24 -6.58 -13.20 -7.16
C SER A 24 -7.81 -13.40 -6.28
N ILE A 25 -8.93 -13.78 -6.86
CA ILE A 25 -10.16 -14.03 -6.09
C ILE A 25 -9.99 -15.17 -5.05
N THR A 26 -9.05 -16.08 -5.25
CA THR A 26 -8.72 -17.13 -4.29
C THR A 26 -8.04 -16.59 -3.03
N ASP A 27 -7.44 -15.39 -3.10
CA ASP A 27 -6.81 -14.71 -1.98
C ASP A 27 -7.79 -13.93 -1.11
N TYR A 28 -9.05 -13.76 -1.55
CA TYR A 28 -10.03 -12.87 -0.92
C TYR A 28 -10.17 -13.09 0.59
N ALA A 29 -10.33 -14.34 1.03
CA ALA A 29 -10.49 -14.65 2.46
C ALA A 29 -9.23 -14.28 3.27
N SER A 30 -8.04 -14.54 2.73
CA SER A 30 -6.76 -14.20 3.36
C SER A 30 -6.55 -12.69 3.42
N VAL A 31 -6.95 -11.96 2.37
CA VAL A 31 -6.89 -10.49 2.31
C VAL A 31 -7.82 -9.86 3.34
N LEU A 32 -9.08 -10.35 3.45
CA LEU A 32 -9.99 -9.88 4.49
C LEU A 32 -9.44 -10.13 5.89
N SER A 33 -8.88 -11.31 6.13
CA SER A 33 -8.26 -11.64 7.42
C SER A 33 -7.09 -10.70 7.73
N PHE A 34 -6.26 -10.37 6.73
CA PHE A 34 -5.15 -9.44 6.86
C PHE A 34 -5.63 -8.03 7.25
N TYR A 35 -6.60 -7.45 6.53
CA TYR A 35 -7.10 -6.11 6.85
C TYR A 35 -7.82 -6.06 8.19
N ASN A 36 -8.52 -7.12 8.58
CA ASN A 36 -9.11 -7.22 9.92
C ASN A 36 -8.03 -7.25 11.01
N ASP A 37 -6.97 -8.05 10.85
CA ASP A 37 -5.85 -8.13 11.80
C ASP A 37 -5.15 -6.75 11.94
N VAL A 38 -4.90 -6.06 10.82
CA VAL A 38 -4.34 -4.70 10.83
C VAL A 38 -5.25 -3.74 11.57
N THR A 39 -6.56 -3.76 11.28
CA THR A 39 -7.54 -2.85 11.90
C THR A 39 -7.68 -3.11 13.40
N GLU A 40 -7.63 -4.36 13.84
CA GLU A 40 -7.79 -4.71 15.25
C GLU A 40 -6.52 -4.47 16.08
N ARG A 41 -5.34 -4.68 15.49
CA ARG A 41 -4.08 -4.71 16.24
C ARG A 41 -3.20 -3.47 16.08
N THR A 42 -3.53 -2.56 15.14
CA THR A 42 -2.79 -1.31 15.00
C THR A 42 -3.37 -0.26 15.96
N PRO A 43 -2.59 0.21 16.95
CA PRO A 43 -3.07 1.25 17.85
C PRO A 43 -3.49 2.51 17.09
N GLU A 44 -4.60 3.13 17.51
CA GLU A 44 -5.11 4.38 16.95
C GLU A 44 -5.38 4.38 15.43
N ILE A 45 -5.58 3.21 14.81
CA ILE A 45 -5.79 3.08 13.36
C ILE A 45 -6.99 3.93 12.88
N GLU A 46 -8.02 4.05 13.69
CA GLU A 46 -9.18 4.90 13.38
C GLU A 46 -8.78 6.39 13.27
N ARG A 47 -7.86 6.86 14.11
CA ARG A 47 -7.35 8.22 14.07
C ARG A 47 -6.47 8.47 12.84
N PHE A 48 -5.65 7.48 12.46
CA PHE A 48 -4.66 7.63 11.38
C PHE A 48 -5.23 7.34 10.00
N ALA A 49 -6.18 6.41 9.88
CA ALA A 49 -6.69 5.96 8.59
C ALA A 49 -8.23 5.92 8.51
N ARG A 50 -8.95 6.29 9.57
CA ARG A 50 -10.42 6.13 9.72
C ARG A 50 -10.88 4.69 9.53
N TRP A 51 -9.98 3.72 9.76
CA TRP A 51 -10.33 2.31 9.63
C TRP A 51 -11.06 1.82 10.86
N GLN A 52 -12.17 1.14 10.62
CA GLN A 52 -13.01 0.53 11.65
C GLN A 52 -13.46 -0.84 11.16
N LYS A 53 -13.30 -1.86 12.00
CA LYS A 53 -13.73 -3.23 11.68
C LYS A 53 -15.18 -3.27 11.17
N GLY A 54 -15.38 -3.88 10.01
CA GLY A 54 -16.68 -4.03 9.37
C GLY A 54 -17.25 -2.77 8.72
N LYS A 55 -16.52 -1.63 8.73
CA LYS A 55 -16.96 -0.38 8.09
C LYS A 55 -15.97 0.07 7.01
N HIS A 56 -14.69 0.16 7.35
CA HIS A 56 -13.65 0.54 6.40
C HIS A 56 -12.30 -0.09 6.82
N PRO A 57 -11.56 -0.73 5.90
CA PRO A 57 -11.95 -1.04 4.51
C PRO A 57 -13.21 -1.89 4.41
N THR A 58 -14.07 -1.63 3.41
CA THR A 58 -15.27 -2.43 3.19
C THR A 58 -14.92 -3.75 2.50
N THR A 59 -15.68 -4.80 2.82
CA THR A 59 -15.53 -6.11 2.18
C THR A 59 -15.76 -6.03 0.67
N ASP A 60 -16.73 -5.23 0.24
CA ASP A 60 -17.06 -5.05 -1.17
C ASP A 60 -15.97 -4.26 -1.91
N GLY A 61 -15.41 -3.21 -1.29
CA GLY A 61 -14.31 -2.45 -1.86
C GLY A 61 -13.05 -3.30 -2.05
N ILE A 62 -12.69 -4.12 -1.05
CA ILE A 62 -11.58 -5.07 -1.18
C ILE A 62 -11.84 -6.06 -2.34
N LYS A 63 -13.07 -6.59 -2.44
CA LYS A 63 -13.44 -7.50 -3.51
C LYS A 63 -13.37 -6.84 -4.88
N SER A 64 -13.82 -5.59 -5.00
CA SER A 64 -13.73 -4.80 -6.24
C SER A 64 -12.29 -4.65 -6.70
N TYR A 65 -11.37 -4.20 -5.84
CA TYR A 65 -9.96 -4.09 -6.17
C TYR A 65 -9.32 -5.41 -6.61
N ILE A 66 -9.72 -6.56 -6.01
CA ILE A 66 -9.25 -7.87 -6.46
C ILE A 66 -9.79 -8.19 -7.86
N GLN A 67 -11.08 -7.94 -8.12
CA GLN A 67 -11.74 -8.23 -9.40
C GLN A 67 -11.20 -7.35 -10.54
N GLU A 68 -10.85 -6.11 -10.24
CA GLU A 68 -10.20 -5.16 -11.16
C GLU A 68 -8.73 -5.51 -11.41
N GLY A 69 -8.14 -6.38 -10.60
CA GLY A 69 -6.71 -6.69 -10.67
C GLY A 69 -5.81 -5.57 -10.13
N SER A 70 -6.37 -4.68 -9.32
CA SER A 70 -5.64 -3.55 -8.74
C SER A 70 -5.14 -3.79 -7.31
N LEU A 71 -5.50 -4.91 -6.66
CA LEU A 71 -4.98 -5.26 -5.34
C LEU A 71 -3.67 -6.04 -5.45
N TYR A 72 -2.66 -5.61 -4.69
CA TYR A 72 -1.33 -6.21 -4.65
C TYR A 72 -0.93 -6.60 -3.23
N LEU A 73 -0.16 -7.67 -3.12
CA LEU A 73 0.24 -8.31 -1.88
C LEU A 73 1.75 -8.45 -1.79
N TYR A 74 2.28 -8.25 -0.59
CA TYR A 74 3.60 -8.73 -0.17
C TYR A 74 3.42 -9.94 0.74
N ARG A 75 4.15 -11.02 0.44
CA ARG A 75 4.10 -12.26 1.23
C ARG A 75 5.47 -12.63 1.75
N GLU A 76 5.47 -13.11 2.98
CA GLU A 76 6.57 -13.86 3.56
C GLU A 76 6.14 -15.31 3.64
N GLN A 77 6.74 -16.17 2.81
CA GLN A 77 6.21 -17.50 2.56
C GLN A 77 4.75 -17.41 2.06
N ASP A 78 3.80 -18.00 2.77
CA ASP A 78 2.37 -17.96 2.43
C ASP A 78 1.57 -16.91 3.21
N VAL A 79 2.24 -16.12 4.07
CA VAL A 79 1.58 -15.14 4.92
C VAL A 79 1.63 -13.75 4.31
N ILE A 80 0.49 -13.07 4.20
CA ILE A 80 0.42 -11.67 3.77
C ILE A 80 1.02 -10.79 4.87
N VAL A 81 2.06 -10.04 4.52
CA VAL A 81 2.73 -9.07 5.42
C VAL A 81 2.48 -7.63 5.03
N GLY A 82 2.04 -7.39 3.79
CA GLY A 82 1.62 -6.09 3.30
C GLY A 82 0.58 -6.23 2.20
N ALA A 83 -0.29 -5.25 2.06
CA ALA A 83 -1.26 -5.17 0.98
C ALA A 83 -1.51 -3.69 0.61
N MET A 84 -1.81 -3.43 -0.66
CA MET A 84 -2.25 -2.14 -1.17
C MET A 84 -3.07 -2.34 -2.44
N ALA A 85 -3.97 -1.40 -2.74
CA ALA A 85 -4.53 -1.30 -4.08
C ALA A 85 -3.81 -0.18 -4.85
N VAL A 86 -3.55 -0.41 -6.15
CA VAL A 86 -2.98 0.58 -7.06
C VAL A 86 -3.86 0.63 -8.30
N THR A 87 -4.64 1.72 -8.43
CA THR A 87 -5.44 1.98 -9.62
C THR A 87 -4.63 2.76 -10.64
N MET A 88 -4.89 2.55 -11.94
CA MET A 88 -4.25 3.30 -13.04
C MET A 88 -5.16 4.41 -13.55
N TYR A 89 -5.93 4.97 -12.65
CA TYR A 89 -6.81 6.13 -12.83
C TYR A 89 -7.09 6.75 -11.46
N GLN A 90 -7.52 7.99 -11.44
CA GLN A 90 -8.04 8.65 -10.24
C GLN A 90 -9.52 8.94 -10.38
N ASP A 91 -10.23 8.90 -9.26
CA ASP A 91 -11.64 9.28 -9.17
C ASP A 91 -11.83 10.81 -9.13
N GLU A 92 -13.05 11.28 -9.46
CA GLU A 92 -13.41 12.69 -9.44
C GLU A 92 -13.20 13.36 -8.07
N ASP A 93 -13.28 12.61 -6.99
CA ASP A 93 -13.05 13.12 -5.62
C ASP A 93 -11.67 13.74 -5.45
N TYR A 94 -10.68 13.30 -6.24
CA TYR A 94 -9.32 13.85 -6.24
C TYR A 94 -9.23 15.25 -6.85
N HIS A 95 -10.24 15.72 -7.60
CA HIS A 95 -10.31 17.08 -8.13
C HIS A 95 -10.51 18.16 -7.05
N ALA A 96 -10.97 17.77 -5.85
CA ALA A 96 -11.09 18.68 -4.71
C ALA A 96 -9.71 19.13 -4.15
N ILE A 97 -8.63 18.47 -4.57
CA ILE A 97 -7.27 18.72 -4.11
C ILE A 97 -6.48 19.44 -5.22
N ASP A 98 -5.82 20.53 -4.86
CA ASP A 98 -4.92 21.23 -5.77
C ASP A 98 -3.58 20.48 -5.90
N TRP A 99 -3.54 19.55 -6.85
CA TRP A 99 -2.33 18.79 -7.16
C TRP A 99 -1.39 19.60 -8.02
N SER A 100 -0.09 19.50 -7.78
CA SER A 100 0.91 20.08 -8.66
C SER A 100 0.90 19.38 -10.03
N GLY A 101 0.75 20.18 -11.08
CA GLY A 101 0.73 19.70 -12.47
C GLY A 101 -0.68 19.38 -12.97
N ASN A 102 -0.89 19.62 -14.26
CA ASN A 102 -2.15 19.33 -14.94
C ASN A 102 -2.02 17.96 -15.65
N VAL A 103 -2.36 16.89 -14.94
CA VAL A 103 -2.30 15.50 -15.42
C VAL A 103 -3.72 14.97 -15.52
N ALA A 104 -4.08 14.33 -16.63
CA ALA A 104 -5.41 13.77 -16.84
C ALA A 104 -5.66 12.58 -15.91
N ASP A 105 -6.93 12.29 -15.56
CA ASP A 105 -7.30 11.28 -14.57
C ASP A 105 -6.84 9.86 -14.95
N ASP A 106 -6.82 9.54 -16.24
CA ASP A 106 -6.34 8.28 -16.80
C ASP A 106 -4.82 8.21 -16.97
N GLU A 107 -4.11 9.25 -16.58
CA GLU A 107 -2.63 9.33 -16.57
C GLU A 107 -2.06 9.32 -15.13
N VAL A 108 -2.91 9.17 -14.12
CA VAL A 108 -2.56 9.17 -12.70
C VAL A 108 -2.81 7.81 -12.07
N ALA A 109 -1.79 7.21 -11.49
CA ALA A 109 -1.98 6.08 -10.60
C ALA A 109 -2.31 6.55 -9.18
N VAL A 110 -3.11 5.78 -8.45
CA VAL A 110 -3.44 6.08 -7.05
C VAL A 110 -3.23 4.86 -6.17
N ILE A 111 -2.55 5.06 -5.03
CA ILE A 111 -2.37 4.04 -4.00
C ILE A 111 -3.49 4.15 -2.98
N HIS A 112 -4.24 3.07 -2.79
CA HIS A 112 -5.28 2.94 -1.78
C HIS A 112 -4.99 1.80 -0.81
N LEU A 113 -5.56 1.87 0.38
CA LEU A 113 -5.54 0.78 1.37
C LEU A 113 -4.14 0.24 1.70
N LEU A 114 -3.09 1.06 1.59
CA LEU A 114 -1.73 0.63 1.96
C LEU A 114 -1.67 0.25 3.43
N ALA A 115 -1.30 -1.00 3.69
CA ALA A 115 -1.16 -1.54 5.02
C ALA A 115 0.00 -2.52 5.14
N VAL A 116 0.61 -2.54 6.32
CA VAL A 116 1.64 -3.50 6.72
C VAL A 116 1.18 -4.16 8.01
N ARG A 117 1.35 -5.49 8.10
CA ARG A 117 1.00 -6.28 9.27
C ARG A 117 1.64 -5.68 10.54
N PRO A 118 0.91 -5.57 11.66
CA PRO A 118 1.37 -4.82 12.85
C PRO A 118 2.73 -5.25 13.39
N ASP A 119 3.01 -6.55 13.41
CA ASP A 119 4.29 -7.12 13.87
C ASP A 119 5.45 -6.99 12.85
N LYS A 120 5.18 -6.45 11.67
CA LYS A 120 6.15 -6.19 10.59
C LYS A 120 6.32 -4.70 10.29
N GLN A 121 5.60 -3.83 10.98
CA GLN A 121 5.76 -2.38 10.84
C GLN A 121 7.14 -1.93 11.32
N GLY A 122 7.63 -0.82 10.75
CA GLY A 122 8.98 -0.31 11.05
C GLY A 122 10.13 -1.04 10.35
N ALA A 123 9.86 -2.14 9.62
CA ALA A 123 10.88 -2.89 8.87
C ALA A 123 11.13 -2.38 7.43
N GLY A 124 10.53 -1.26 7.04
CA GLY A 124 10.67 -0.65 5.71
C GLY A 124 9.76 -1.25 4.63
N ILE A 125 8.89 -2.20 4.97
CA ILE A 125 7.99 -2.87 4.00
C ILE A 125 7.09 -1.86 3.30
N GLY A 126 6.47 -0.91 4.01
CA GLY A 126 5.60 0.10 3.42
C GLY A 126 6.35 0.99 2.40
N SER A 127 7.59 1.38 2.69
CA SER A 127 8.42 2.16 1.77
C SER A 127 8.74 1.36 0.50
N GLU A 128 9.09 0.10 0.64
CA GLU A 128 9.36 -0.76 -0.53
C GLU A 128 8.10 -0.97 -1.36
N MET A 129 6.94 -1.16 -0.73
CA MET A 129 5.66 -1.27 -1.44
C MET A 129 5.35 -0.01 -2.27
N ILE A 130 5.60 1.19 -1.73
CA ILE A 130 5.45 2.44 -2.48
C ILE A 130 6.43 2.50 -3.65
N CYS A 131 7.69 2.12 -3.46
CA CYS A 131 8.67 2.06 -4.56
C CYS A 131 8.22 1.10 -5.68
N GLU A 132 7.67 -0.05 -5.32
CA GLU A 132 7.12 -1.00 -6.31
C GLU A 132 5.87 -0.44 -7.01
N ALA A 133 5.00 0.28 -6.29
CA ALA A 133 3.85 0.95 -6.89
C ALA A 133 4.28 2.01 -7.91
N VAL A 134 5.33 2.78 -7.61
CA VAL A 134 5.93 3.74 -8.57
C VAL A 134 6.44 3.03 -9.82
N ARG A 135 7.23 1.96 -9.66
CA ARG A 135 7.73 1.16 -10.80
C ARG A 135 6.59 0.56 -11.63
N LEU A 136 5.53 0.09 -10.96
CA LEU A 136 4.34 -0.43 -11.62
C LEU A 136 3.64 0.67 -12.44
N ALA A 137 3.40 1.84 -11.84
CA ALA A 137 2.80 2.99 -12.51
C ALA A 137 3.62 3.44 -13.73
N GLU A 138 4.95 3.57 -13.58
CA GLU A 138 5.87 3.89 -14.68
C GLU A 138 5.79 2.87 -15.81
N SER A 139 5.73 1.56 -15.48
CA SER A 139 5.62 0.48 -16.47
C SER A 139 4.31 0.51 -17.26
N GLN A 140 3.26 1.11 -16.69
CA GLN A 140 1.95 1.30 -17.30
C GLN A 140 1.82 2.67 -18.01
N GLY A 141 2.89 3.47 -18.02
CA GLY A 141 2.92 4.78 -18.69
C GLY A 141 2.22 5.90 -17.92
N MET A 142 1.95 5.71 -16.63
CA MET A 142 1.38 6.77 -15.78
C MET A 142 2.36 7.94 -15.64
N LYS A 143 1.84 9.17 -15.66
CA LYS A 143 2.62 10.40 -15.53
C LYS A 143 2.78 10.87 -14.09
N ALA A 144 1.88 10.42 -13.21
CA ALA A 144 1.93 10.73 -11.78
C ALA A 144 1.42 9.52 -10.96
N ILE A 145 1.86 9.47 -9.70
CA ILE A 145 1.28 8.59 -8.69
C ILE A 145 0.88 9.42 -7.49
N ARG A 146 -0.29 9.15 -6.94
CA ARG A 146 -0.87 9.86 -5.79
C ARG A 146 -1.14 8.90 -4.65
N LEU A 147 -1.00 9.41 -3.45
CA LEU A 147 -1.37 8.74 -2.21
C LEU A 147 -2.01 9.79 -1.30
N ASP A 148 -3.23 9.59 -0.92
CA ASP A 148 -3.89 10.38 0.11
C ASP A 148 -3.64 9.81 1.50
N ALA A 149 -3.28 10.67 2.43
CA ALA A 149 -3.08 10.31 3.82
C ALA A 149 -3.65 11.39 4.72
N LEU A 150 -4.33 11.00 5.80
CA LEU A 150 -4.80 11.96 6.78
C LEU A 150 -3.62 12.72 7.40
N ALA A 151 -3.78 13.99 7.69
CA ALA A 151 -2.75 14.83 8.35
C ALA A 151 -2.25 14.22 9.69
N THR A 152 -3.08 13.40 10.33
CA THR A 152 -2.74 12.66 11.54
C THR A 152 -1.92 11.39 11.31
N ASN A 153 -1.77 10.95 10.04
CA ASN A 153 -1.04 9.74 9.69
C ASN A 153 0.46 10.00 9.51
N THR A 154 1.12 10.37 10.60
CA THR A 154 2.57 10.63 10.61
C THR A 154 3.41 9.50 9.99
N PRO A 155 3.15 8.19 10.24
CA PRO A 155 3.89 7.12 9.59
C PRO A 155 3.81 7.15 8.07
N ALA A 156 2.64 7.41 7.48
CA ALA A 156 2.49 7.49 6.02
C ALA A 156 3.23 8.69 5.44
N HIS A 157 3.20 9.84 6.10
CA HIS A 157 3.96 11.03 5.69
C HIS A 157 5.47 10.79 5.67
N ILE A 158 6.02 10.11 6.67
CA ILE A 158 7.45 9.79 6.74
C ILE A 158 7.86 8.89 5.56
N VAL A 159 7.05 7.89 5.23
CA VAL A 159 7.33 6.97 4.13
C VAL A 159 7.36 7.70 2.79
N THR A 160 6.42 8.61 2.55
CA THR A 160 6.34 9.36 1.29
C THR A 160 7.47 10.37 1.11
N VAL A 161 7.94 11.03 2.15
CA VAL A 161 9.07 11.97 2.08
C VAL A 161 10.39 11.26 1.80
N SER A 162 10.60 10.05 2.31
CA SER A 162 11.82 9.28 2.05
C SER A 162 11.88 8.66 0.65
N SER A 163 10.77 8.60 -0.07
CA SER A 163 10.68 8.10 -1.45
C SER A 163 10.84 9.20 -2.52
N SER A 164 11.09 10.44 -2.11
CA SER A 164 10.98 11.66 -2.93
C SER A 164 12.09 11.89 -3.97
N ASP A 165 12.84 10.89 -4.37
CA ASP A 165 13.68 10.95 -5.59
C ASP A 165 12.88 10.64 -6.88
N SER A 166 11.62 10.26 -6.76
CA SER A 166 10.67 10.07 -7.87
C SER A 166 9.48 10.98 -7.64
N SER A 167 8.84 11.47 -8.70
CA SER A 167 7.74 12.45 -8.71
C SER A 167 6.44 12.04 -7.97
N ALA A 168 6.56 11.47 -6.78
CA ALA A 168 5.44 11.13 -5.91
C ALA A 168 5.00 12.38 -5.14
N THR A 169 3.76 12.80 -5.34
CA THR A 169 3.16 13.94 -4.61
C THR A 169 2.24 13.42 -3.51
N THR A 170 2.52 13.81 -2.26
CA THR A 170 1.67 13.51 -1.10
C THR A 170 0.92 14.77 -0.71
N THR A 171 -0.39 14.66 -0.55
CA THR A 171 -1.22 15.74 0.00
C THR A 171 -1.92 15.25 1.26
N SER A 172 -1.91 16.07 2.31
CA SER A 172 -2.65 15.81 3.55
C SER A 172 -4.06 16.38 3.44
N MET A 173 -5.06 15.58 3.72
CA MET A 173 -6.44 16.02 3.93
C MET A 173 -6.73 16.23 5.42
#